data_371d0ca540e5e2255ac54537eb77cc9c
#
_entry.id   371d0ca540e5e2255ac54537eb77cc9c
#
_cell.length_a   1.000
_cell.length_b   1.000
_cell.length_c   1.000
_cell.angle_alpha   90.00
_cell.angle_beta   90.00
_cell.angle_gamma   90.00
#
_symmetry.space_group_name_H-M   'P 1'
#
loop_
_entity.id
_entity.type
_entity.pdbx_description
1 polymer ?
#
loop_
_entity_poly.entity_id
_entity_poly.type
_entity_poly.pdbx_seq_one_letter_code
_entity_poly.pdbx_strand_id
1 'polypeptide(L)'
;MIAIYLAPVYIILNLYILRWAYLWMGSCHSIVYTMAFRTIFAIIYTILSTSLVSGFLIKKPRVLHRALKITGNYFLGIFLYSLMIVMAADLGRLFFKYVCRVSWIHSRIAFNVAGAVCTLLIIGLCVRGIVHAKYIKVTPYKVTVNKTVPDTDKLKVVLVADTHFGYNAGVIHAHELIRKINKQKPDLVCIAGDIFDNEYDAIRSPEKLSKVLRSIKSTYGVYACWGNHDLNEAILAGFTFHHKGDNISDVKDPRMNEFLRKSNIKLLEDESVLIDNKFYIVGRKDASLIEKIHETRKAPDQLTKLLDRDKPILVIDHQPKELQELADAGADLDLCGHTHNGQTFPGNLTIKPMWENPCGISQKDAMTCIVTSGAGVWGPAMRLGTDSEICSIQVNFVSPGP
;
A
#
# COMPACT_ATOMS: atom_id res chain seq x y z
N MET A 1 17.64 -12.86 5.92
CA MET A 1 19.06 -12.66 5.51
C MET A 1 19.30 -11.31 4.85
N ILE A 2 18.47 -10.87 3.89
CA ILE A 2 18.64 -9.59 3.15
C ILE A 2 18.81 -8.38 4.08
N ALA A 3 18.02 -8.25 5.16
CA ALA A 3 18.11 -7.14 6.11
C ALA A 3 19.48 -7.00 6.79
N ILE A 4 20.19 -8.10 7.05
CA ILE A 4 21.53 -8.07 7.66
C ILE A 4 22.54 -7.48 6.67
N TYR A 5 22.41 -7.78 5.38
CA TYR A 5 23.26 -7.21 4.33
C TYR A 5 22.94 -5.75 4.03
N LEU A 6 21.68 -5.34 4.20
CA LEU A 6 21.27 -3.95 3.99
C LEU A 6 21.58 -3.04 5.20
N ALA A 7 21.75 -3.59 6.41
CA ALA A 7 22.01 -2.81 7.60
C ALA A 7 23.28 -1.93 7.51
N PRO A 8 24.46 -2.41 7.05
CA PRO A 8 25.63 -1.57 6.88
C PRO A 8 25.39 -0.44 5.89
N VAL A 9 24.70 -0.69 4.78
CA VAL A 9 24.34 0.32 3.78
C VAL A 9 23.43 1.37 4.40
N TYR A 10 22.40 0.96 5.14
CA TYR A 10 21.51 1.88 5.83
C TYR A 10 22.25 2.77 6.83
N ILE A 11 23.19 2.22 7.60
CA ILE A 11 24.02 2.97 8.55
C ILE A 11 24.89 4.01 7.81
N ILE A 12 25.58 3.60 6.75
CA ILE A 12 26.46 4.50 5.97
C ILE A 12 25.64 5.65 5.37
N LEU A 13 24.48 5.39 4.81
CA LEU A 13 23.60 6.40 4.23
C LEU A 13 23.05 7.36 5.30
N ASN A 14 22.70 6.86 6.49
CA ASN A 14 22.29 7.71 7.61
C ASN A 14 23.46 8.59 8.09
N LEU A 15 24.69 8.07 8.19
CA LEU A 15 25.86 8.85 8.53
C LEU A 15 26.17 9.91 7.48
N TYR A 16 25.94 9.63 6.20
CA TYR A 16 26.08 10.60 5.12
C TYR A 16 25.11 11.77 5.29
N ILE A 17 23.82 11.50 5.53
CA ILE A 17 22.80 12.54 5.75
C ILE A 17 23.12 13.34 7.04
N LEU A 18 23.45 12.65 8.12
CA LEU A 18 23.82 13.27 9.40
C LEU A 18 25.01 14.22 9.23
N ARG A 19 26.07 13.75 8.55
CA ARG A 19 27.25 14.57 8.25
C ARG A 19 26.88 15.78 7.41
N TRP A 20 26.06 15.60 6.37
CA TRP A 20 25.64 16.68 5.48
C TRP A 20 24.85 17.76 6.25
N ALA A 21 23.84 17.34 7.02
CA ALA A 21 23.05 18.25 7.85
C ALA A 21 23.93 19.02 8.84
N TYR A 22 24.90 18.32 9.44
CA TYR A 22 25.82 18.90 10.41
C TYR A 22 26.71 19.97 9.79
N LEU A 23 27.31 19.71 8.62
CA LEU A 23 28.16 20.66 7.91
C LEU A 23 27.33 21.86 7.46
N TRP A 24 26.13 21.69 6.97
CA TRP A 24 25.26 22.76 6.55
C TRP A 24 24.82 23.64 7.73
N MET A 25 24.29 23.06 8.80
CA MET A 25 23.92 23.84 9.99
C MET A 25 25.09 24.57 10.60
N GLY A 26 26.29 23.96 10.66
CA GLY A 26 27.50 24.55 11.14
C GLY A 26 28.01 25.75 10.29
N SER A 27 27.73 25.66 8.96
CA SER A 27 28.03 26.81 8.08
C SER A 27 27.06 27.98 8.28
N CYS A 28 25.86 27.73 8.80
CA CYS A 28 24.86 28.73 9.10
C CYS A 28 25.10 29.39 10.45
N HIS A 29 25.39 28.61 11.52
CA HIS A 29 25.51 29.13 12.87
C HIS A 29 26.52 28.35 13.73
N SER A 30 27.37 29.10 14.50
CA SER A 30 28.44 28.51 15.31
C SER A 30 27.99 27.67 16.50
N ILE A 31 26.75 27.83 17.00
CA ILE A 31 26.19 27.05 18.10
C ILE A 31 26.22 25.51 17.80
N VAL A 32 26.16 25.14 16.53
CA VAL A 32 26.24 23.76 16.06
C VAL A 32 27.54 23.07 16.47
N TYR A 33 28.61 23.85 16.68
CA TYR A 33 29.90 23.32 17.09
C TYR A 33 30.04 23.15 18.61
N THR A 34 29.07 23.61 19.40
CA THR A 34 29.06 23.33 20.84
C THR A 34 28.81 21.84 21.12
N MET A 35 29.46 21.34 22.18
CA MET A 35 29.32 19.95 22.56
C MET A 35 27.86 19.58 22.87
N ALA A 36 27.14 20.47 23.56
CA ALA A 36 25.73 20.27 23.90
C ALA A 36 24.85 20.07 22.66
N PHE A 37 24.98 20.97 21.65
CA PHE A 37 24.22 20.84 20.41
C PHE A 37 24.54 19.51 19.69
N ARG A 38 25.83 19.19 19.56
CA ARG A 38 26.32 17.97 18.93
C ARG A 38 25.68 16.73 19.55
N THR A 39 25.76 16.64 20.88
CA THR A 39 25.26 15.49 21.61
C THR A 39 23.75 15.36 21.48
N ILE A 40 23.00 16.45 21.70
CA ILE A 40 21.55 16.44 21.59
C ILE A 40 21.09 16.08 20.18
N PHE A 41 21.68 16.69 19.15
CA PHE A 41 21.33 16.41 17.76
C PHE A 41 21.63 14.96 17.37
N ALA A 42 22.82 14.45 17.77
CA ALA A 42 23.19 13.07 17.52
C ALA A 42 22.24 12.08 18.23
N ILE A 43 21.85 12.34 19.48
CA ILE A 43 20.89 11.49 20.22
C ILE A 43 19.53 11.47 19.51
N ILE A 44 18.98 12.66 19.17
CA ILE A 44 17.68 12.75 18.50
C ILE A 44 17.73 12.01 17.15
N TYR A 45 18.76 12.27 16.35
CA TYR A 45 18.90 11.61 15.05
C TYR A 45 19.05 10.09 15.18
N THR A 46 19.83 9.63 16.16
CA THR A 46 20.00 8.19 16.42
C THR A 46 18.67 7.53 16.83
N ILE A 47 17.89 8.16 17.72
CA ILE A 47 16.57 7.65 18.11
C ILE A 47 15.65 7.55 16.89
N LEU A 48 15.63 8.57 16.03
CA LEU A 48 14.81 8.56 14.82
C LEU A 48 15.27 7.49 13.82
N SER A 49 16.56 7.44 13.52
CA SER A 49 17.11 6.50 12.53
C SER A 49 17.07 5.05 12.99
N THR A 50 17.20 4.79 14.29
CA THR A 50 17.09 3.42 14.84
C THR A 50 15.66 3.00 15.14
N SER A 51 14.67 3.93 15.12
CA SER A 51 13.27 3.63 15.48
C SER A 51 12.67 2.49 14.64
N LEU A 52 13.09 2.37 13.38
CA LEU A 52 12.68 1.29 12.49
C LEU A 52 13.07 -0.08 13.04
N VAL A 53 14.35 -0.26 13.40
CA VAL A 53 14.91 -1.50 13.95
C VAL A 53 14.45 -1.71 15.40
N SER A 54 14.45 -0.65 16.19
CA SER A 54 13.98 -0.71 17.59
C SER A 54 12.50 -1.08 17.67
N GLY A 55 11.66 -0.58 16.76
CA GLY A 55 10.25 -0.95 16.66
C GLY A 55 10.04 -2.40 16.22
N PHE A 56 10.99 -3.00 15.52
CA PHE A 56 10.96 -4.43 15.19
C PHE A 56 11.37 -5.30 16.40
N LEU A 57 12.39 -4.89 17.16
CA LEU A 57 12.96 -5.66 18.27
C LEU A 57 12.20 -5.51 19.59
N ILE A 58 11.75 -4.28 19.90
CA ILE A 58 11.12 -3.94 21.19
C ILE A 58 9.62 -4.15 21.09
N LYS A 59 9.11 -5.25 21.61
CA LYS A 59 7.66 -5.58 21.59
C LYS A 59 6.90 -5.06 22.82
N LYS A 60 7.59 -4.80 23.92
CA LYS A 60 7.01 -4.36 25.20
C LYS A 60 7.78 -3.15 25.78
N PRO A 61 7.14 -2.20 26.46
CA PRO A 61 5.68 -2.07 26.61
C PRO A 61 5.00 -1.66 25.27
N ARG A 62 3.74 -2.07 25.07
CA ARG A 62 2.97 -1.85 23.82
C ARG A 62 2.97 -0.39 23.33
N VAL A 63 2.90 0.57 24.26
CA VAL A 63 2.91 2.01 23.93
C VAL A 63 4.23 2.42 23.27
N LEU A 64 5.36 1.98 23.81
CA LEU A 64 6.69 2.25 23.25
C LEU A 64 6.85 1.56 21.88
N HIS A 65 6.48 0.28 21.79
CA HIS A 65 6.51 -0.47 20.54
C HIS A 65 5.75 0.29 19.44
N ARG A 66 4.50 0.69 19.71
CA ARG A 66 3.68 1.45 18.77
C ARG A 66 4.30 2.80 18.40
N ALA A 67 4.83 3.53 19.36
CA ALA A 67 5.51 4.81 19.10
C ALA A 67 6.72 4.61 18.17
N LEU A 68 7.55 3.59 18.41
CA LEU A 68 8.72 3.26 17.58
C LEU A 68 8.30 2.85 16.17
N LYS A 69 7.28 2.00 16.02
CA LYS A 69 6.75 1.58 14.70
C LYS A 69 6.25 2.79 13.89
N ILE A 70 5.42 3.63 14.49
CA ILE A 70 4.91 4.85 13.83
C ILE A 70 6.06 5.79 13.46
N THR A 71 6.97 6.08 14.40
CA THR A 71 8.14 6.95 14.14
C THR A 71 9.00 6.37 13.03
N GLY A 72 9.26 5.06 13.03
CA GLY A 72 10.05 4.40 11.99
C GLY A 72 9.40 4.48 10.61
N ASN A 73 8.10 4.30 10.50
CA ASN A 73 7.36 4.40 9.23
C ASN A 73 7.44 5.82 8.65
N TYR A 74 7.29 6.87 9.47
CA TYR A 74 7.48 8.25 9.00
C TYR A 74 8.93 8.55 8.68
N PHE A 75 9.86 8.13 9.55
CA PHE A 75 11.28 8.37 9.33
C PHE A 75 11.79 7.72 8.05
N LEU A 76 11.32 6.53 7.71
CA LEU A 76 11.72 5.84 6.47
C LEU A 76 11.44 6.69 5.21
N GLY A 77 10.28 7.33 5.15
CA GLY A 77 9.96 8.23 4.05
C GLY A 77 10.79 9.52 4.07
N ILE A 78 10.96 10.13 5.25
CA ILE A 78 11.82 11.33 5.41
C ILE A 78 13.26 11.01 5.00
N PHE A 79 13.78 9.86 5.43
CA PHE A 79 15.12 9.37 5.06
C PHE A 79 15.27 9.20 3.55
N LEU A 80 14.29 8.58 2.89
CA LEU A 80 14.32 8.36 1.44
C LEU A 80 14.43 9.70 0.68
N TYR A 81 13.57 10.67 0.99
CA TYR A 81 13.59 11.97 0.31
C TYR A 81 14.79 12.81 0.71
N SER A 82 15.26 12.74 1.96
CA SER A 82 16.51 13.38 2.37
C SER A 82 17.68 12.83 1.57
N LEU A 83 17.79 11.52 1.44
CA LEU A 83 18.85 10.87 0.68
C LEU A 83 18.84 11.32 -0.79
N MET A 84 17.67 11.25 -1.44
CA MET A 84 17.54 11.61 -2.86
C MET A 84 17.89 13.06 -3.12
N ILE A 85 17.38 13.99 -2.31
CA ILE A 85 17.60 15.43 -2.50
C ILE A 85 19.04 15.81 -2.20
N VAL A 86 19.62 15.32 -1.09
CA VAL A 86 21.00 15.60 -0.72
C VAL A 86 21.98 15.02 -1.74
N MET A 87 21.75 13.77 -2.20
CA MET A 87 22.57 13.18 -3.27
C MET A 87 22.48 13.97 -4.58
N ALA A 88 21.28 14.38 -4.97
CA ALA A 88 21.10 15.19 -6.18
C ALA A 88 21.81 16.54 -6.06
N ALA A 89 21.77 17.18 -4.89
CA ALA A 89 22.46 18.43 -4.63
C ALA A 89 23.99 18.27 -4.67
N ASP A 90 24.53 17.20 -4.07
CA ASP A 90 25.97 16.95 -4.09
C ASP A 90 26.47 16.58 -5.50
N LEU A 91 25.71 15.75 -6.25
CA LEU A 91 26.02 15.46 -7.65
C LEU A 91 25.95 16.71 -8.53
N GLY A 92 24.94 17.55 -8.36
CA GLY A 92 24.83 18.84 -9.03
C GLY A 92 26.02 19.75 -8.71
N ARG A 93 26.42 19.82 -7.44
CA ARG A 93 27.60 20.58 -7.02
C ARG A 93 28.87 20.08 -7.69
N LEU A 94 29.05 18.75 -7.76
CA LEU A 94 30.21 18.15 -8.44
C LEU A 94 30.19 18.46 -9.95
N PHE A 95 29.04 18.37 -10.60
CA PHE A 95 28.87 18.72 -12.00
C PHE A 95 29.23 20.18 -12.29
N PHE A 96 28.66 21.14 -11.55
CA PHE A 96 28.95 22.55 -11.72
C PHE A 96 30.40 22.88 -11.41
N LYS A 97 31.01 22.20 -10.44
CA LYS A 97 32.42 22.39 -10.08
C LYS A 97 33.36 21.89 -11.19
N TYR A 98 33.18 20.65 -11.66
CA TYR A 98 34.22 20.01 -12.49
C TYR A 98 33.91 20.09 -13.99
N VAL A 99 32.63 20.12 -14.37
CA VAL A 99 32.23 20.21 -15.79
C VAL A 99 32.00 21.65 -16.20
N CYS A 100 31.16 22.39 -15.48
CA CYS A 100 30.86 23.80 -15.82
C CYS A 100 31.93 24.77 -15.32
N ARG A 101 32.80 24.35 -14.40
CA ARG A 101 33.91 25.15 -13.81
C ARG A 101 33.43 26.48 -13.20
N VAL A 102 32.25 26.44 -12.56
CA VAL A 102 31.63 27.62 -11.92
C VAL A 102 32.34 27.91 -10.59
N SER A 103 33.06 29.03 -10.49
CA SER A 103 33.90 29.36 -9.35
C SER A 103 33.10 29.64 -8.05
N TRP A 104 31.95 30.32 -8.14
CA TRP A 104 31.15 30.72 -6.97
C TRP A 104 30.50 29.54 -6.24
N ILE A 105 30.40 28.35 -6.86
CA ILE A 105 29.81 27.11 -6.27
C ILE A 105 30.57 26.68 -4.99
N HIS A 106 31.80 27.16 -4.78
CA HIS A 106 32.61 26.91 -3.59
C HIS A 106 32.32 27.86 -2.43
N SER A 107 31.55 28.90 -2.67
CA SER A 107 31.29 29.91 -1.64
C SER A 107 30.43 29.36 -0.52
N ARG A 108 30.62 29.84 0.70
CA ARG A 108 29.79 29.54 1.86
C ARG A 108 28.30 29.90 1.60
N ILE A 109 28.09 31.00 0.87
CA ILE A 109 26.75 31.47 0.52
C ILE A 109 26.05 30.46 -0.36
N ALA A 110 26.73 29.97 -1.42
CA ALA A 110 26.15 28.92 -2.31
C ALA A 110 25.78 27.66 -1.53
N PHE A 111 26.64 27.20 -0.61
CA PHE A 111 26.38 26.04 0.22
C PHE A 111 25.18 26.25 1.18
N ASN A 112 25.10 27.42 1.81
CA ASN A 112 24.01 27.76 2.72
C ASN A 112 22.68 27.88 1.98
N VAL A 113 22.66 28.51 0.81
CA VAL A 113 21.45 28.61 -0.03
C VAL A 113 21.03 27.23 -0.52
N ALA A 114 21.95 26.42 -1.04
CA ALA A 114 21.63 25.05 -1.49
C ALA A 114 21.07 24.22 -0.34
N GLY A 115 21.67 24.29 0.85
CA GLY A 115 21.18 23.56 2.02
C GLY A 115 19.79 24.01 2.49
N ALA A 116 19.54 25.33 2.46
CA ALA A 116 18.19 25.85 2.76
C ALA A 116 17.15 25.36 1.75
N VAL A 117 17.47 25.39 0.45
CA VAL A 117 16.60 24.87 -0.61
C VAL A 117 16.35 23.38 -0.42
N CYS A 118 17.40 22.57 -0.18
CA CYS A 118 17.24 21.15 0.08
C CYS A 118 16.32 20.88 1.28
N THR A 119 16.53 21.59 2.38
CA THR A 119 15.73 21.43 3.61
C THR A 119 14.27 21.80 3.36
N LEU A 120 14.00 22.90 2.68
CA LEU A 120 12.64 23.32 2.34
C LEU A 120 11.96 22.31 1.41
N LEU A 121 12.68 21.75 0.41
CA LEU A 121 12.17 20.71 -0.46
C LEU A 121 11.86 19.44 0.30
N ILE A 122 12.76 18.98 1.19
CA ILE A 122 12.53 17.79 2.01
C ILE A 122 11.27 17.96 2.87
N ILE A 123 11.18 19.07 3.60
CA ILE A 123 10.02 19.37 4.45
C ILE A 123 8.74 19.43 3.60
N GLY A 124 8.77 20.20 2.51
CA GLY A 124 7.61 20.40 1.65
C GLY A 124 7.09 19.09 1.03
N LEU A 125 8.00 18.26 0.49
CA LEU A 125 7.63 16.96 -0.09
C LEU A 125 7.13 15.98 0.98
N CYS A 126 7.79 15.90 2.13
CA CYS A 126 7.36 14.99 3.20
C CYS A 126 6.00 15.41 3.77
N VAL A 127 5.79 16.70 4.08
CA VAL A 127 4.49 17.20 4.55
C VAL A 127 3.40 16.95 3.52
N ARG A 128 3.66 17.29 2.25
CA ARG A 128 2.72 17.00 1.16
C ARG A 128 2.41 15.51 1.06
N GLY A 129 3.42 14.65 1.09
CA GLY A 129 3.23 13.19 0.98
C GLY A 129 2.41 12.61 2.14
N ILE A 130 2.69 13.05 3.38
CA ILE A 130 1.96 12.62 4.58
C ILE A 130 0.50 13.10 4.55
N VAL A 131 0.25 14.34 4.16
CA VAL A 131 -1.11 14.89 4.06
C VAL A 131 -1.87 14.20 2.92
N HIS A 132 -1.22 14.05 1.77
CA HIS A 132 -1.85 13.45 0.58
C HIS A 132 -2.24 11.98 0.79
N ALA A 133 -1.47 11.21 1.53
CA ALA A 133 -1.78 9.83 1.87
C ALA A 133 -3.10 9.66 2.65
N LYS A 134 -3.57 10.71 3.34
CA LYS A 134 -4.83 10.70 4.08
C LYS A 134 -6.06 11.03 3.24
N TYR A 135 -5.83 11.54 2.03
CA TYR A 135 -6.91 11.92 1.12
C TYR A 135 -7.24 10.78 0.17
N ILE A 136 -8.41 10.16 0.36
CA ILE A 136 -8.88 9.07 -0.49
C ILE A 136 -9.62 9.66 -1.70
N LYS A 137 -9.09 9.43 -2.89
CA LYS A 137 -9.69 9.78 -4.17
C LYS A 137 -10.73 8.75 -4.56
N VAL A 138 -11.72 9.15 -5.33
CA VAL A 138 -12.65 8.23 -6.01
C VAL A 138 -12.33 8.27 -7.50
N THR A 139 -11.88 7.16 -8.04
CA THR A 139 -11.56 7.05 -9.48
C THR A 139 -12.69 6.32 -10.18
N PRO A 140 -13.40 6.99 -11.13
CA PRO A 140 -14.52 6.37 -11.84
C PRO A 140 -14.03 5.55 -13.02
N TYR A 141 -14.64 4.36 -13.20
CA TYR A 141 -14.47 3.51 -14.38
C TYR A 141 -15.83 3.13 -14.97
N LYS A 142 -15.85 2.84 -16.27
CA LYS A 142 -16.96 2.24 -16.97
C LYS A 142 -16.48 0.99 -17.68
N VAL A 143 -17.16 -0.11 -17.47
CA VAL A 143 -16.86 -1.42 -18.06
C VAL A 143 -18.10 -1.92 -18.77
N THR A 144 -17.94 -2.55 -19.91
CA THR A 144 -19.02 -3.25 -20.62
C THR A 144 -18.74 -4.74 -20.60
N VAL A 145 -19.72 -5.52 -20.16
CA VAL A 145 -19.70 -6.99 -20.17
C VAL A 145 -20.73 -7.46 -21.17
N ASN A 146 -20.31 -8.22 -22.18
CA ASN A 146 -21.14 -8.71 -23.27
C ASN A 146 -21.94 -9.96 -22.84
N LYS A 147 -22.72 -9.80 -21.77
CA LYS A 147 -23.63 -10.83 -21.24
C LYS A 147 -24.91 -10.17 -20.74
N THR A 148 -26.02 -10.83 -20.94
CA THR A 148 -27.33 -10.34 -20.46
C THR A 148 -27.55 -10.75 -19.02
N VAL A 149 -28.02 -9.81 -18.19
CA VAL A 149 -28.42 -10.07 -16.81
C VAL A 149 -29.90 -9.75 -16.65
N PRO A 150 -30.76 -10.68 -16.20
CA PRO A 150 -32.18 -10.43 -16.02
C PRO A 150 -32.42 -9.22 -15.08
N ASP A 151 -33.30 -8.31 -15.53
CA ASP A 151 -33.74 -7.12 -14.77
C ASP A 151 -32.61 -6.23 -14.25
N THR A 152 -31.44 -6.30 -14.90
CA THR A 152 -30.26 -5.52 -14.47
C THR A 152 -29.39 -5.15 -15.65
N ASP A 153 -29.49 -3.92 -16.12
CA ASP A 153 -28.64 -3.40 -17.21
C ASP A 153 -27.29 -2.85 -16.69
N LYS A 154 -27.23 -2.53 -15.40
CA LYS A 154 -26.08 -1.85 -14.78
C LYS A 154 -25.85 -2.37 -13.37
N LEU A 155 -24.57 -2.49 -13.01
CA LEU A 155 -24.10 -2.81 -11.65
C LEU A 155 -23.09 -1.78 -11.20
N LYS A 156 -23.30 -1.18 -10.04
CA LYS A 156 -22.37 -0.23 -9.43
C LYS A 156 -21.48 -0.96 -8.45
N VAL A 157 -20.21 -1.18 -8.82
CA VAL A 157 -19.21 -1.84 -7.99
C VAL A 157 -18.26 -0.80 -7.42
N VAL A 158 -17.94 -0.91 -6.12
CA VAL A 158 -16.82 -0.18 -5.52
C VAL A 158 -15.71 -1.17 -5.19
N LEU A 159 -14.54 -0.98 -5.82
CA LEU A 159 -13.32 -1.70 -5.50
C LEU A 159 -12.53 -0.93 -4.45
N VAL A 160 -12.14 -1.65 -3.42
CA VAL A 160 -11.24 -1.22 -2.34
C VAL A 160 -10.12 -2.24 -2.25
N ALA A 161 -8.89 -1.83 -2.00
CA ALA A 161 -7.77 -2.72 -1.66
C ALA A 161 -6.78 -2.00 -0.76
N ASP A 162 -5.85 -2.76 -0.17
CA ASP A 162 -4.65 -2.24 0.47
C ASP A 162 -4.99 -1.17 1.54
N THR A 163 -5.92 -1.48 2.43
CA THR A 163 -6.29 -0.55 3.50
C THR A 163 -5.25 -0.49 4.60
N HIS A 164 -4.45 -1.55 4.78
CA HIS A 164 -3.39 -1.69 5.76
C HIS A 164 -3.76 -1.16 7.14
N PHE A 165 -4.93 -1.62 7.65
CA PHE A 165 -5.33 -1.26 9.01
C PHE A 165 -4.33 -1.78 10.03
N GLY A 166 -3.72 -0.84 10.78
CA GLY A 166 -2.64 -1.16 11.69
C GLY A 166 -2.07 0.07 12.40
N TYR A 167 -0.77 0.29 12.28
CA TYR A 167 -0.09 1.43 12.92
C TYR A 167 -0.42 2.76 12.25
N ASN A 168 -0.51 2.80 10.93
CA ASN A 168 -0.69 4.03 10.13
C ASN A 168 -2.15 4.34 9.84
N ALA A 169 -2.98 3.32 9.63
CA ALA A 169 -4.40 3.43 9.32
C ALA A 169 -5.26 2.84 10.44
N GLY A 170 -6.26 3.58 10.90
CA GLY A 170 -7.14 3.16 11.97
C GLY A 170 -8.56 3.69 11.79
N VAL A 171 -9.30 3.83 12.90
CA VAL A 171 -10.73 4.20 12.90
C VAL A 171 -11.02 5.50 12.13
N ILE A 172 -10.16 6.52 12.25
CA ILE A 172 -10.37 7.81 11.55
C ILE A 172 -10.27 7.61 10.03
N HIS A 173 -9.27 6.85 9.58
CA HIS A 173 -9.10 6.53 8.16
C HIS A 173 -10.29 5.70 7.63
N ALA A 174 -10.75 4.72 8.42
CA ALA A 174 -11.92 3.92 8.08
C ALA A 174 -13.20 4.76 7.94
N HIS A 175 -13.43 5.74 8.81
CA HIS A 175 -14.58 6.64 8.69
C HIS A 175 -14.57 7.42 7.36
N GLU A 176 -13.40 7.94 6.96
CA GLU A 176 -13.28 8.63 5.67
C GLU A 176 -13.48 7.68 4.48
N LEU A 177 -12.87 6.50 4.54
CA LEU A 177 -13.04 5.45 3.54
C LEU A 177 -14.52 5.10 3.34
N ILE A 178 -15.23 4.78 4.41
CA ILE A 178 -16.63 4.38 4.34
C ILE A 178 -17.53 5.53 3.89
N ARG A 179 -17.24 6.75 4.33
CA ARG A 179 -17.94 7.93 3.84
C ARG A 179 -17.84 8.05 2.32
N LYS A 180 -16.64 7.79 1.75
CA LYS A 180 -16.40 7.81 0.31
C LYS A 180 -17.12 6.65 -0.40
N ILE A 181 -17.07 5.42 0.15
CA ILE A 181 -17.77 4.25 -0.38
C ILE A 181 -19.28 4.51 -0.43
N ASN A 182 -19.88 4.86 0.70
CA ASN A 182 -21.33 5.03 0.81
C ASN A 182 -21.85 6.19 -0.06
N LYS A 183 -21.03 7.22 -0.30
CA LYS A 183 -21.37 8.31 -1.22
C LYS A 183 -21.52 7.81 -2.67
N GLN A 184 -20.86 6.71 -3.05
CA GLN A 184 -21.01 6.12 -4.38
C GLN A 184 -22.32 5.36 -4.54
N LYS A 185 -23.04 5.03 -3.46
CA LYS A 185 -24.26 4.19 -3.45
C LYS A 185 -24.01 2.87 -4.21
N PRO A 186 -23.02 2.05 -3.79
CA PRO A 186 -22.68 0.84 -4.52
C PRO A 186 -23.76 -0.22 -4.39
N ASP A 187 -23.95 -1.02 -5.44
CA ASP A 187 -24.69 -2.26 -5.38
C ASP A 187 -23.84 -3.37 -4.76
N LEU A 188 -22.54 -3.35 -5.04
CA LEU A 188 -21.56 -4.32 -4.58
C LEU A 188 -20.29 -3.63 -4.12
N VAL A 189 -19.68 -4.12 -3.03
CA VAL A 189 -18.34 -3.71 -2.60
C VAL A 189 -17.41 -4.89 -2.62
N CYS A 190 -16.29 -4.76 -3.34
CA CYS A 190 -15.22 -5.75 -3.45
C CYS A 190 -13.96 -5.23 -2.75
N ILE A 191 -13.40 -6.01 -1.82
CA ILE A 191 -12.16 -5.70 -1.11
C ILE A 191 -11.09 -6.68 -1.57
N ALA A 192 -10.15 -6.19 -2.37
CA ALA A 192 -9.11 -7.00 -3.00
C ALA A 192 -7.84 -7.08 -2.14
N GLY A 193 -7.96 -7.62 -0.94
CA GLY A 193 -6.85 -7.97 -0.06
C GLY A 193 -6.13 -6.82 0.63
N ASP A 194 -5.11 -7.17 1.40
CA ASP A 194 -4.27 -6.31 2.25
C ASP A 194 -5.12 -5.39 3.14
N ILE A 195 -6.09 -6.03 3.83
CA ILE A 195 -6.98 -5.36 4.77
C ILE A 195 -6.20 -4.98 6.03
N PHE A 196 -5.31 -5.85 6.48
CA PHE A 196 -4.47 -5.67 7.64
C PHE A 196 -3.03 -5.30 7.25
N ASP A 197 -2.30 -4.66 8.17
CA ASP A 197 -0.87 -4.37 8.05
C ASP A 197 -0.08 -5.42 8.83
N ASN A 198 -0.20 -6.70 8.45
CA ASN A 198 0.34 -7.90 9.06
C ASN A 198 -0.12 -8.12 10.51
N GLU A 199 0.36 -7.37 11.47
CA GLU A 199 0.12 -7.59 12.89
C GLU A 199 -1.31 -7.18 13.30
N TYR A 200 -2.19 -8.13 13.67
CA TYR A 200 -3.54 -7.79 14.17
C TYR A 200 -3.50 -6.87 15.39
N ASP A 201 -2.52 -7.05 16.28
CA ASP A 201 -2.31 -6.22 17.47
C ASP A 201 -1.87 -4.77 17.14
N ALA A 202 -1.52 -4.49 15.88
CA ALA A 202 -1.27 -3.13 15.39
C ALA A 202 -2.57 -2.28 15.36
N ILE A 203 -3.74 -2.91 15.30
CA ILE A 203 -5.03 -2.23 15.33
C ILE A 203 -5.31 -1.76 16.76
N ARG A 204 -5.37 -0.43 16.96
CA ARG A 204 -5.57 0.14 18.30
C ARG A 204 -6.95 -0.18 18.92
N SER A 205 -7.99 -0.27 18.10
CA SER A 205 -9.38 -0.45 18.56
C SER A 205 -10.15 -1.32 17.55
N PRO A 206 -9.90 -2.64 17.50
CA PRO A 206 -10.51 -3.52 16.50
C PRO A 206 -12.04 -3.54 16.56
N GLU A 207 -12.63 -3.51 17.76
CA GLU A 207 -14.10 -3.49 17.93
C GLU A 207 -14.73 -2.19 17.37
N LYS A 208 -14.07 -1.04 17.52
CA LYS A 208 -14.56 0.21 16.94
C LYS A 208 -14.39 0.19 15.43
N LEU A 209 -13.26 -0.31 14.95
CA LEU A 209 -12.96 -0.41 13.53
C LEU A 209 -13.96 -1.32 12.83
N SER A 210 -14.25 -2.52 13.37
CA SER A 210 -15.22 -3.45 12.79
C SER A 210 -16.63 -2.86 12.74
N LYS A 211 -17.07 -2.12 13.78
CA LYS A 211 -18.35 -1.40 13.78
C LYS A 211 -18.42 -0.35 12.66
N VAL A 212 -17.31 0.34 12.41
CA VAL A 212 -17.23 1.33 11.33
C VAL A 212 -17.33 0.63 9.97
N LEU A 213 -16.55 -0.46 9.74
CA LEU A 213 -16.62 -1.23 8.50
C LEU A 213 -18.01 -1.84 8.26
N ARG A 214 -18.70 -2.29 9.31
CA ARG A 214 -20.07 -2.80 9.23
C ARG A 214 -21.08 -1.76 8.74
N SER A 215 -20.75 -0.46 8.75
CA SER A 215 -21.61 0.60 8.24
C SER A 215 -21.49 0.84 6.72
N ILE A 216 -20.74 0.02 6.00
CA ILE A 216 -20.75 -0.01 4.53
C ILE A 216 -22.17 -0.38 4.07
N LYS A 217 -22.69 0.41 3.12
CA LYS A 217 -24.02 0.21 2.53
C LYS A 217 -23.86 -0.32 1.11
N SER A 218 -24.45 -1.46 0.82
CA SER A 218 -24.47 -2.07 -0.51
C SER A 218 -25.67 -2.99 -0.66
N THR A 219 -26.19 -3.13 -1.86
CA THR A 219 -27.37 -3.97 -2.16
C THR A 219 -27.02 -5.45 -2.04
N TYR A 220 -25.91 -5.87 -2.62
CA TYR A 220 -25.48 -7.26 -2.70
C TYR A 220 -24.42 -7.66 -1.67
N GLY A 221 -24.03 -6.72 -0.78
CA GLY A 221 -23.10 -6.98 0.30
C GLY A 221 -21.65 -6.59 0.00
N VAL A 222 -20.75 -7.02 0.90
CA VAL A 222 -19.31 -6.76 0.87
C VAL A 222 -18.58 -8.08 0.82
N TYR A 223 -17.73 -8.27 -0.18
CA TYR A 223 -16.92 -9.46 -0.39
C TYR A 223 -15.46 -9.13 -0.40
N ALA A 224 -14.62 -10.02 0.09
CA ALA A 224 -13.18 -9.82 0.17
C ALA A 224 -12.42 -11.10 -0.20
N CYS A 225 -11.19 -10.94 -0.69
CA CYS A 225 -10.16 -11.97 -0.64
C CYS A 225 -9.03 -11.53 0.32
N TRP A 226 -8.14 -12.43 0.68
CA TRP A 226 -6.91 -12.07 1.38
C TRP A 226 -5.84 -11.54 0.42
N GLY A 227 -4.98 -10.66 0.94
CA GLY A 227 -3.73 -10.26 0.32
C GLY A 227 -2.51 -10.81 1.07
N ASN A 228 -1.33 -10.50 0.58
CA ASN A 228 -0.08 -11.03 1.13
C ASN A 228 0.32 -10.43 2.50
N HIS A 229 -0.32 -9.33 2.93
CA HIS A 229 -0.16 -8.74 4.25
C HIS A 229 -1.24 -9.16 5.25
N ASP A 230 -2.23 -9.96 4.85
CA ASP A 230 -3.28 -10.48 5.74
C ASP A 230 -2.81 -11.73 6.52
N LEU A 231 -1.57 -11.69 6.96
CA LEU A 231 -0.90 -12.69 7.79
C LEU A 231 -0.27 -12.03 9.02
N ASN A 232 -0.17 -12.76 10.12
CA ASN A 232 0.51 -12.27 11.33
C ASN A 232 2.01 -12.47 11.22
N GLU A 233 2.68 -11.56 10.54
CA GLU A 233 4.13 -11.58 10.34
C GLU A 233 4.79 -10.29 10.83
N ALA A 234 6.02 -10.39 11.32
CA ALA A 234 6.77 -9.21 11.71
C ALA A 234 7.27 -8.43 10.49
N ILE A 235 7.10 -7.10 10.50
CA ILE A 235 7.51 -6.20 9.41
C ILE A 235 8.70 -5.34 9.85
N LEU A 236 9.70 -5.24 8.98
CA LEU A 236 10.80 -4.27 9.08
C LEU A 236 10.96 -3.53 7.75
N ALA A 237 10.82 -2.22 7.77
CA ALA A 237 10.95 -1.35 6.59
C ALA A 237 10.02 -1.75 5.43
N GLY A 238 8.84 -2.31 5.73
CA GLY A 238 7.91 -2.80 4.74
C GLY A 238 8.15 -4.25 4.28
N PHE A 239 9.27 -4.87 4.62
CA PHE A 239 9.53 -6.27 4.30
C PHE A 239 9.05 -7.18 5.43
N THR A 240 8.37 -8.26 5.07
CA THR A 240 7.93 -9.30 6.01
C THR A 240 9.06 -10.26 6.34
N PHE A 241 9.12 -10.69 7.59
CA PHE A 241 10.09 -11.66 8.08
C PHE A 241 9.38 -12.88 8.62
N HIS A 242 9.52 -13.97 7.89
CA HIS A 242 9.05 -15.28 8.30
C HIS A 242 10.21 -16.05 8.96
N HIS A 243 9.99 -16.61 10.15
CA HIS A 243 10.96 -17.50 10.77
C HIS A 243 10.70 -18.93 10.28
N LYS A 244 11.75 -19.59 9.76
CA LYS A 244 11.69 -21.03 9.46
C LYS A 244 11.41 -21.77 10.77
N GLY A 245 10.19 -22.28 10.93
CA GLY A 245 9.74 -22.97 12.13
C GLY A 245 8.52 -22.34 12.80
N ASP A 246 8.02 -21.20 12.33
CA ASP A 246 6.73 -20.68 12.77
C ASP A 246 5.63 -21.66 12.34
N ASN A 247 4.76 -22.03 13.28
CA ASN A 247 3.60 -22.87 12.94
C ASN A 247 2.64 -22.07 12.05
N ILE A 248 2.03 -22.72 11.06
CA ILE A 248 1.02 -22.12 10.18
C ILE A 248 -0.12 -21.49 11.00
N SER A 249 -0.48 -22.11 12.12
CA SER A 249 -1.47 -21.58 13.07
C SER A 249 -1.10 -20.22 13.69
N ASP A 250 0.19 -19.91 13.79
CA ASP A 250 0.66 -18.63 14.37
C ASP A 250 0.70 -17.52 13.32
N VAL A 251 0.79 -17.91 12.07
CA VAL A 251 0.82 -17.00 10.91
C VAL A 251 -0.60 -16.62 10.47
N LYS A 252 -1.53 -17.59 10.47
CA LYS A 252 -2.96 -17.35 10.25
C LYS A 252 -3.63 -16.95 11.57
N ASP A 253 -3.76 -15.66 11.83
CA ASP A 253 -4.43 -15.18 13.04
C ASP A 253 -5.96 -15.29 12.93
N PRO A 254 -6.63 -16.18 13.70
CA PRO A 254 -8.06 -16.39 13.61
C PRO A 254 -8.89 -15.14 13.97
N ARG A 255 -8.28 -14.18 14.67
CA ARG A 255 -8.91 -12.90 15.00
C ARG A 255 -9.18 -12.06 13.74
N MET A 256 -8.39 -12.22 12.67
CA MET A 256 -8.62 -11.55 11.37
C MET A 256 -9.94 -12.04 10.73
N ASN A 257 -10.17 -13.35 10.70
CA ASN A 257 -11.43 -13.92 10.21
C ASN A 257 -12.63 -13.44 11.04
N GLU A 258 -12.50 -13.48 12.37
CA GLU A 258 -13.56 -13.01 13.27
C GLU A 258 -13.83 -11.51 13.10
N PHE A 259 -12.80 -10.72 12.83
CA PHE A 259 -12.93 -9.29 12.54
C PHE A 259 -13.74 -9.06 11.27
N LEU A 260 -13.47 -9.78 10.17
CA LEU A 260 -14.27 -9.68 8.93
C LEU A 260 -15.72 -10.08 9.17
N ARG A 261 -15.96 -11.16 9.90
CA ARG A 261 -17.29 -11.63 10.26
C ARG A 261 -18.05 -10.55 11.06
N LYS A 262 -17.43 -9.94 12.07
CA LYS A 262 -18.00 -8.83 12.86
C LYS A 262 -18.26 -7.58 12.01
N SER A 263 -17.46 -7.39 10.96
CA SER A 263 -17.59 -6.27 10.02
C SER A 263 -18.63 -6.50 8.94
N ASN A 264 -19.30 -7.66 8.91
CA ASN A 264 -20.24 -8.09 7.86
C ASN A 264 -19.58 -8.13 6.47
N ILE A 265 -18.32 -8.57 6.40
CA ILE A 265 -17.54 -8.77 5.18
C ILE A 265 -17.42 -10.28 4.94
N LYS A 266 -17.84 -10.74 3.77
CA LYS A 266 -17.75 -12.15 3.37
C LYS A 266 -16.41 -12.41 2.68
N LEU A 267 -15.58 -13.22 3.32
CA LEU A 267 -14.32 -13.69 2.75
C LEU A 267 -14.58 -14.82 1.76
N LEU A 268 -13.89 -14.79 0.63
CA LEU A 268 -13.88 -15.83 -0.39
C LEU A 268 -12.42 -16.28 -0.63
N GLU A 269 -12.17 -17.58 -0.48
CA GLU A 269 -10.85 -18.21 -0.63
C GLU A 269 -10.91 -19.36 -1.64
N ASP A 270 -10.70 -19.06 -2.92
CA ASP A 270 -10.96 -19.96 -4.05
C ASP A 270 -12.40 -20.46 -4.10
N GLU A 271 -13.32 -19.56 -3.79
CA GLU A 271 -14.76 -19.81 -3.71
C GLU A 271 -15.53 -18.87 -4.64
N SER A 272 -16.69 -19.32 -5.06
CA SER A 272 -17.63 -18.52 -5.86
C SER A 272 -19.00 -18.43 -5.18
N VAL A 273 -19.67 -17.31 -5.41
CA VAL A 273 -21.04 -17.06 -4.95
C VAL A 273 -21.87 -16.54 -6.10
N LEU A 274 -23.00 -17.18 -6.38
CA LEU A 274 -24.00 -16.69 -7.31
C LEU A 274 -24.93 -15.70 -6.58
N ILE A 275 -25.01 -14.50 -7.09
CA ILE A 275 -25.82 -13.41 -6.54
C ILE A 275 -27.13 -13.33 -7.29
N ASP A 276 -28.25 -13.53 -6.58
CA ASP A 276 -29.63 -13.42 -7.08
C ASP A 276 -29.86 -14.13 -8.42
N ASN A 277 -29.15 -15.23 -8.68
CA ASN A 277 -29.11 -15.92 -9.98
C ASN A 277 -28.68 -15.04 -11.18
N LYS A 278 -27.99 -13.92 -10.92
CA LYS A 278 -27.63 -12.89 -11.90
C LYS A 278 -26.17 -12.94 -12.35
N PHE A 279 -25.23 -12.95 -11.42
CA PHE A 279 -23.79 -12.94 -11.69
C PHE A 279 -23.01 -13.64 -10.59
N TYR A 280 -21.80 -14.06 -10.90
CA TYR A 280 -20.89 -14.67 -9.93
C TYR A 280 -19.89 -13.66 -9.38
N ILE A 281 -19.59 -13.81 -8.09
CA ILE A 281 -18.41 -13.22 -7.46
C ILE A 281 -17.49 -14.39 -7.09
N VAL A 282 -16.25 -14.32 -7.53
CA VAL A 282 -15.21 -15.32 -7.27
C VAL A 282 -14.09 -14.66 -6.49
N GLY A 283 -13.74 -15.17 -5.32
CA GLY A 283 -12.56 -14.69 -4.58
C GLY A 283 -11.42 -15.67 -4.72
N ARG A 284 -10.22 -15.17 -5.06
CA ARG A 284 -9.03 -16.00 -5.22
C ARG A 284 -8.14 -15.92 -3.98
N LYS A 285 -7.48 -17.02 -3.64
CA LYS A 285 -6.38 -17.03 -2.69
C LYS A 285 -5.19 -16.28 -3.27
N ASP A 286 -4.53 -15.44 -2.47
CA ASP A 286 -3.35 -14.71 -2.91
C ASP A 286 -2.15 -15.64 -3.15
N ALA A 287 -1.45 -15.48 -4.28
CA ALA A 287 -0.36 -16.34 -4.68
C ALA A 287 0.84 -16.31 -3.71
N SER A 288 1.18 -15.12 -3.19
CA SER A 288 2.30 -14.98 -2.26
C SER A 288 1.94 -15.44 -0.85
N LEU A 289 0.66 -15.30 -0.46
CA LEU A 289 0.16 -15.79 0.81
C LEU A 289 0.21 -17.31 0.88
N ILE A 290 -0.32 -18.00 -0.15
CA ILE A 290 -0.33 -19.47 -0.16
C ILE A 290 1.07 -20.07 -0.18
N GLU A 291 2.03 -19.43 -0.86
CA GLU A 291 3.43 -19.86 -0.85
C GLU A 291 4.01 -19.83 0.57
N LYS A 292 3.72 -18.77 1.34
CA LYS A 292 4.17 -18.62 2.73
C LYS A 292 3.58 -19.65 3.68
N ILE A 293 2.32 -20.01 3.50
CA ILE A 293 1.61 -20.98 4.37
C ILE A 293 1.60 -22.40 3.82
N HIS A 294 2.34 -22.65 2.73
CA HIS A 294 2.42 -23.96 2.06
C HIS A 294 1.06 -24.56 1.67
N GLU A 295 0.12 -23.71 1.29
CA GLU A 295 -1.17 -24.09 0.70
C GLU A 295 -1.10 -24.04 -0.83
N THR A 296 -2.16 -24.51 -1.47
CA THR A 296 -2.36 -24.43 -2.92
C THR A 296 -3.53 -23.51 -3.23
N ARG A 297 -3.52 -22.84 -4.39
CA ARG A 297 -4.67 -22.14 -4.92
C ARG A 297 -5.16 -22.85 -6.19
N LYS A 298 -6.44 -22.71 -6.46
CA LYS A 298 -7.02 -23.21 -7.70
C LYS A 298 -6.48 -22.44 -8.90
N ALA A 299 -6.18 -23.15 -9.97
CA ALA A 299 -5.93 -22.50 -11.26
C ALA A 299 -7.22 -21.82 -11.77
N PRO A 300 -7.12 -20.78 -12.63
CA PRO A 300 -8.27 -20.04 -13.13
C PRO A 300 -9.38 -20.92 -13.74
N ASP A 301 -9.02 -21.94 -14.54
CA ASP A 301 -9.94 -22.88 -15.13
C ASP A 301 -10.71 -23.72 -14.08
N GLN A 302 -10.04 -24.10 -12.99
CA GLN A 302 -10.66 -24.83 -11.89
C GLN A 302 -11.66 -24.00 -11.10
N LEU A 303 -11.38 -22.67 -10.96
CA LEU A 303 -12.27 -21.73 -10.29
C LEU A 303 -13.60 -21.56 -11.01
N THR A 304 -13.58 -21.53 -12.34
CA THR A 304 -14.74 -21.24 -13.17
C THR A 304 -15.41 -22.48 -13.77
N LYS A 305 -14.79 -23.66 -13.66
CA LYS A 305 -15.22 -24.92 -14.31
C LYS A 305 -16.70 -25.26 -14.11
N LEU A 306 -17.23 -24.98 -12.92
CA LEU A 306 -18.61 -25.31 -12.56
C LEU A 306 -19.58 -24.12 -12.68
N LEU A 307 -19.09 -22.98 -13.13
CA LEU A 307 -19.89 -21.76 -13.26
C LEU A 307 -20.59 -21.72 -14.61
N ASP A 308 -21.79 -21.17 -14.61
CA ASP A 308 -22.52 -20.85 -15.82
C ASP A 308 -21.87 -19.67 -16.52
N ARG A 309 -21.22 -19.91 -17.66
CA ARG A 309 -20.46 -18.90 -18.40
C ARG A 309 -21.37 -17.90 -19.15
N ASP A 310 -22.67 -18.13 -19.23
CA ASP A 310 -23.60 -17.16 -19.77
C ASP A 310 -23.89 -16.03 -18.78
N LYS A 311 -23.55 -16.23 -17.50
CA LYS A 311 -23.62 -15.20 -16.46
C LYS A 311 -22.28 -14.48 -16.29
N PRO A 312 -22.29 -13.18 -15.96
CA PRO A 312 -21.07 -12.44 -15.64
C PRO A 312 -20.30 -13.06 -14.47
N ILE A 313 -18.97 -13.14 -14.61
CA ILE A 313 -18.04 -13.64 -13.60
C ILE A 313 -17.12 -12.51 -13.19
N LEU A 314 -17.29 -12.00 -11.97
CA LEU A 314 -16.47 -10.97 -11.36
C LEU A 314 -15.48 -11.62 -10.40
N VAL A 315 -14.19 -11.44 -10.65
CA VAL A 315 -13.12 -11.99 -9.82
C VAL A 315 -12.59 -10.92 -8.88
N ILE A 316 -12.34 -11.25 -7.63
CA ILE A 316 -11.60 -10.47 -6.65
C ILE A 316 -10.28 -11.19 -6.45
N ASP A 317 -9.20 -10.63 -6.95
CA ASP A 317 -7.84 -11.12 -6.75
C ASP A 317 -7.00 -10.00 -6.07
N HIS A 318 -6.04 -10.35 -5.25
CA HIS A 318 -5.19 -9.32 -4.67
C HIS A 318 -4.12 -8.86 -5.66
N GLN A 319 -3.42 -9.79 -6.28
CA GLN A 319 -2.34 -9.48 -7.21
C GLN A 319 -2.81 -9.63 -8.67
N PRO A 320 -2.52 -8.66 -9.56
CA PRO A 320 -2.85 -8.75 -10.98
C PRO A 320 -1.91 -9.74 -11.72
N LYS A 321 -2.16 -11.04 -11.50
CA LYS A 321 -1.40 -12.15 -12.07
C LYS A 321 -2.32 -13.10 -12.85
N GLU A 322 -1.73 -13.83 -13.78
CA GLU A 322 -2.47 -14.84 -14.58
C GLU A 322 -3.68 -14.21 -15.32
N LEU A 323 -3.50 -12.98 -15.84
CA LEU A 323 -4.59 -12.23 -16.47
C LEU A 323 -5.11 -12.92 -17.73
N GLN A 324 -4.24 -13.53 -18.53
CA GLN A 324 -4.65 -14.27 -19.72
C GLN A 324 -5.39 -15.56 -19.34
N GLU A 325 -4.88 -16.29 -18.35
CA GLU A 325 -5.50 -17.53 -17.87
C GLU A 325 -6.88 -17.28 -17.26
N LEU A 326 -7.07 -16.12 -16.58
CA LEU A 326 -8.39 -15.71 -16.08
C LEU A 326 -9.35 -15.37 -17.22
N ALA A 327 -8.87 -14.68 -18.25
CA ALA A 327 -9.66 -14.36 -19.42
C ALA A 327 -10.08 -15.65 -20.17
N ASP A 328 -9.15 -16.59 -20.37
CA ASP A 328 -9.40 -17.89 -20.99
C ASP A 328 -10.39 -18.75 -20.17
N ALA A 329 -10.35 -18.60 -18.85
CA ALA A 329 -11.29 -19.23 -17.93
C ALA A 329 -12.70 -18.62 -17.97
N GLY A 330 -12.89 -17.49 -18.69
CA GLY A 330 -14.19 -16.84 -18.89
C GLY A 330 -14.56 -15.82 -17.83
N ALA A 331 -13.59 -15.28 -17.09
CA ALA A 331 -13.80 -14.10 -16.25
C ALA A 331 -14.14 -12.89 -17.12
N ASP A 332 -15.04 -12.03 -16.65
CA ASP A 332 -15.42 -10.80 -17.35
C ASP A 332 -14.79 -9.55 -16.73
N LEU A 333 -14.59 -9.59 -15.42
CA LEU A 333 -14.00 -8.49 -14.66
C LEU A 333 -13.07 -9.03 -13.58
N ASP A 334 -11.83 -8.57 -13.57
CA ASP A 334 -10.84 -8.86 -12.53
C ASP A 334 -10.53 -7.60 -11.74
N LEU A 335 -10.61 -7.66 -10.40
CA LEU A 335 -10.52 -6.55 -9.47
C LEU A 335 -9.35 -6.75 -8.51
N CYS A 336 -8.31 -5.93 -8.66
CA CYS A 336 -7.02 -6.11 -7.98
C CYS A 336 -6.53 -4.88 -7.22
N GLY A 337 -5.53 -5.11 -6.35
CA GLY A 337 -4.76 -4.12 -5.59
C GLY A 337 -3.26 -4.37 -5.66
N HIS A 338 -2.61 -4.48 -4.49
CA HIS A 338 -1.23 -4.93 -4.25
C HIS A 338 -0.12 -3.95 -4.64
N THR A 339 -0.18 -3.37 -5.81
CA THR A 339 0.94 -2.62 -6.40
C THR A 339 1.16 -1.25 -5.76
N HIS A 340 0.12 -0.71 -5.10
CA HIS A 340 0.07 0.67 -4.61
C HIS A 340 0.44 1.72 -5.68
N ASN A 341 0.50 1.32 -6.97
CA ASN A 341 1.10 2.12 -8.04
C ASN A 341 2.52 2.61 -7.66
N GLY A 342 3.27 1.79 -6.88
CA GLY A 342 4.57 2.13 -6.34
C GLY A 342 4.57 3.14 -5.18
N GLN A 343 3.42 3.56 -4.70
CA GLN A 343 3.13 4.41 -3.54
C GLN A 343 3.84 5.77 -3.49
N THR A 344 5.16 5.80 -3.62
CA THR A 344 5.99 7.03 -3.54
C THR A 344 6.96 7.11 -4.72
N PHE A 345 7.21 8.33 -5.22
CA PHE A 345 8.29 8.55 -6.19
C PHE A 345 9.65 8.16 -5.57
N PRO A 346 10.54 7.41 -6.28
CA PRO A 346 10.43 6.98 -7.67
C PRO A 346 9.73 5.61 -7.87
N GLY A 347 9.16 5.00 -6.82
CA GLY A 347 8.48 3.71 -6.87
C GLY A 347 7.39 3.63 -7.95
N ASN A 348 6.67 4.73 -8.18
CA ASN A 348 5.67 4.84 -9.24
C ASN A 348 6.23 4.73 -10.67
N LEU A 349 7.54 4.87 -10.85
CA LEU A 349 8.21 4.61 -12.13
C LEU A 349 8.71 3.18 -12.22
N THR A 350 9.26 2.64 -11.12
CA THR A 350 9.88 1.32 -11.09
C THR A 350 8.86 0.18 -11.05
N ILE A 351 7.63 0.42 -10.57
CA ILE A 351 6.56 -0.59 -10.52
C ILE A 351 6.04 -0.97 -11.91
N LYS A 352 6.07 -0.01 -12.87
CA LYS A 352 5.48 -0.19 -14.19
C LYS A 352 6.03 -1.39 -14.98
N PRO A 353 7.36 -1.63 -15.05
CA PRO A 353 7.88 -2.79 -15.76
C PRO A 353 7.75 -4.12 -14.99
N MET A 354 7.30 -4.10 -13.74
CA MET A 354 7.19 -5.29 -12.91
C MET A 354 5.84 -6.01 -13.05
N TRP A 355 4.80 -5.31 -13.52
CA TRP A 355 3.44 -5.82 -13.62
C TRP A 355 2.86 -5.52 -14.98
N GLU A 356 2.06 -6.45 -15.51
CA GLU A 356 1.35 -6.27 -16.76
C GLU A 356 0.31 -5.14 -16.68
N ASN A 357 -0.44 -5.07 -15.57
CA ASN A 357 -1.26 -3.94 -15.18
C ASN A 357 -0.84 -3.45 -13.80
N PRO A 358 0.04 -2.45 -13.71
CA PRO A 358 0.49 -1.94 -12.42
C PRO A 358 -0.56 -1.07 -11.71
N CYS A 359 -1.46 -0.43 -12.44
CA CYS A 359 -2.56 0.38 -11.90
C CYS A 359 -3.46 0.88 -13.03
N GLY A 360 -4.75 1.01 -12.74
CA GLY A 360 -5.74 1.48 -13.70
C GLY A 360 -6.46 0.34 -14.40
N ILE A 361 -6.90 0.57 -15.62
CA ILE A 361 -7.69 -0.37 -16.41
C ILE A 361 -6.84 -0.97 -17.54
N SER A 362 -6.95 -2.27 -17.73
CA SER A 362 -6.42 -3.00 -18.89
C SER A 362 -7.45 -4.01 -19.41
N GLN A 363 -7.28 -4.43 -20.64
CA GLN A 363 -8.15 -5.39 -21.31
C GLN A 363 -7.35 -6.64 -21.69
N LYS A 364 -7.92 -7.82 -21.41
CA LYS A 364 -7.47 -9.11 -21.87
C LYS A 364 -8.62 -9.81 -22.56
N ASP A 365 -8.58 -9.88 -23.88
CA ASP A 365 -9.69 -10.37 -24.68
C ASP A 365 -11.03 -9.74 -24.25
N ALA A 366 -11.98 -10.53 -23.79
CA ALA A 366 -13.26 -10.04 -23.27
C ALA A 366 -13.20 -9.55 -21.82
N MET A 367 -12.14 -9.92 -21.04
CA MET A 367 -12.01 -9.58 -19.65
C MET A 367 -11.41 -8.18 -19.45
N THR A 368 -12.01 -7.40 -18.57
CA THR A 368 -11.43 -6.15 -18.06
C THR A 368 -10.73 -6.40 -16.74
N CYS A 369 -9.49 -5.96 -16.58
CA CYS A 369 -8.78 -5.94 -15.30
C CYS A 369 -8.65 -4.51 -14.79
N ILE A 370 -9.02 -4.28 -13.52
CA ILE A 370 -8.87 -2.99 -12.84
C ILE A 370 -8.01 -3.18 -11.60
N VAL A 371 -6.88 -2.47 -11.56
CA VAL A 371 -5.95 -2.45 -10.43
C VAL A 371 -6.02 -1.10 -9.75
N THR A 372 -6.38 -1.08 -8.46
CA THR A 372 -6.37 0.16 -7.66
C THR A 372 -5.00 0.42 -7.06
N SER A 373 -4.67 1.70 -6.86
CA SER A 373 -3.48 2.09 -6.11
C SER A 373 -3.63 1.92 -4.59
N GLY A 374 -4.78 1.41 -4.13
CA GLY A 374 -5.04 1.11 -2.73
C GLY A 374 -5.49 2.30 -1.89
N ALA A 375 -6.26 2.04 -0.83
CA ALA A 375 -6.86 3.06 0.02
C ALA A 375 -5.96 3.48 1.20
N GLY A 376 -5.00 2.65 1.58
CA GLY A 376 -4.05 2.87 2.66
C GLY A 376 -2.63 3.14 2.20
N VAL A 377 -1.68 2.91 3.09
CA VAL A 377 -0.24 3.02 2.86
C VAL A 377 0.49 1.88 3.53
N TRP A 378 1.50 1.39 2.85
CA TRP A 378 2.40 0.35 3.29
C TRP A 378 3.80 0.92 3.55
N GLY A 379 4.51 0.47 4.59
CA GLY A 379 5.86 0.96 4.93
C GLY A 379 5.88 2.47 5.23
N PRO A 380 6.50 3.31 4.37
CA PRO A 380 6.52 4.76 4.58
C PRO A 380 5.12 5.35 4.58
N ALA A 381 4.74 6.05 5.68
CA ALA A 381 3.38 6.57 5.86
C ALA A 381 3.14 7.84 5.00
N MET A 382 3.34 7.74 3.68
CA MET A 382 3.18 8.85 2.74
C MET A 382 2.88 8.37 1.31
N ARG A 383 2.27 9.27 0.52
CA ARG A 383 2.09 9.11 -0.94
C ARG A 383 2.61 10.33 -1.67
N LEU A 384 3.44 10.09 -2.68
CA LEU A 384 4.00 11.15 -3.52
C LEU A 384 4.11 10.67 -4.97
N GLY A 385 3.36 11.31 -5.87
CA GLY A 385 3.23 10.86 -7.26
C GLY A 385 2.18 9.77 -7.48
N THR A 386 1.47 9.35 -6.43
CA THR A 386 0.34 8.41 -6.46
C THR A 386 -0.76 8.88 -5.51
N ASP A 387 -1.97 8.34 -5.65
CA ASP A 387 -3.12 8.65 -4.80
C ASP A 387 -3.45 7.47 -3.88
N SER A 388 -3.99 7.73 -2.67
CA SER A 388 -4.85 6.76 -2.01
C SER A 388 -6.19 6.80 -2.70
N GLU A 389 -6.77 5.64 -3.09
CA GLU A 389 -8.01 5.65 -3.86
C GLU A 389 -8.93 4.47 -3.57
N ILE A 390 -10.18 4.65 -3.97
CA ILE A 390 -11.16 3.60 -4.25
C ILE A 390 -11.62 3.75 -5.69
N CYS A 391 -11.93 2.64 -6.37
CA CYS A 391 -12.46 2.68 -7.72
C CYS A 391 -13.98 2.55 -7.70
N SER A 392 -14.67 3.47 -8.39
CA SER A 392 -16.13 3.47 -8.55
C SER A 392 -16.46 3.01 -9.96
N ILE A 393 -16.87 1.75 -10.11
CA ILE A 393 -16.97 1.05 -11.38
C ILE A 393 -18.44 0.92 -11.73
N GLN A 394 -18.83 1.42 -12.91
CA GLN A 394 -20.13 1.14 -13.50
C GLN A 394 -19.94 0.02 -14.53
N VAL A 395 -20.44 -1.16 -14.22
CA VAL A 395 -20.52 -2.28 -15.15
C VAL A 395 -21.83 -2.19 -15.89
N ASN A 396 -21.77 -2.16 -17.24
CA ASN A 396 -22.94 -2.19 -18.11
C ASN A 396 -23.02 -3.58 -18.73
N PHE A 397 -24.16 -4.21 -18.60
CA PHE A 397 -24.45 -5.51 -19.23
C PHE A 397 -25.15 -5.26 -20.55
N VAL A 398 -24.66 -5.87 -21.63
CA VAL A 398 -25.22 -5.74 -22.96
C VAL A 398 -25.40 -7.11 -23.59
N SER A 399 -26.47 -7.27 -24.36
CA SER A 399 -26.66 -8.53 -25.10
C SER A 399 -25.48 -8.74 -26.04
N PRO A 400 -24.92 -9.98 -26.11
CA PRO A 400 -23.97 -10.32 -27.16
C PRO A 400 -24.55 -9.91 -28.52
N GLY A 401 -23.76 -9.17 -29.30
CA GLY A 401 -24.15 -8.85 -30.68
C GLY A 401 -24.33 -10.15 -31.48
N PRO A 402 -25.13 -10.11 -32.56
CA PRO A 402 -25.36 -11.26 -33.41
C PRO A 402 -24.09 -11.77 -34.08
#